data_2cf4f8907bf765c3b981eb25ac734f58
#
_entry.id   2cf4f8907bf765c3b981eb25ac734f58
#
_cell.length_a   1.000
_cell.length_b   1.000
_cell.length_c   1.000
_cell.angle_alpha   90.00
_cell.angle_beta   90.00
_cell.angle_gamma   90.00
#
_symmetry.space_group_name_H-M   'P 1'
#
loop_
_entity.id
_entity.type
_entity.pdbx_description
1 polymer ?
#
loop_
_entity_poly.entity_id
_entity_poly.type
_entity_poly.pdbx_seq_one_letter_code
_entity_poly.pdbx_strand_id
1 'polypeptide(L)'
;MKHRSHFVLFLVVLLSSGLRGELEFSAFVVLQKSELFVLRDLEQDQTSGFLNLGQSFHGYTLKSFDKNREVVTVQKDGRDFEIRLKESKVKDGKLTVAGMVSALNGQKAEGVRVSLFIGEESVIPLSESVRLSITPTRTAEGHMKYAAKFITITEGKEKVVLCPAVVALPGSPFAVEVGEYGYQFAPQP
;
A
#
# COMPACT_ATOMS: atom_id res chain seq x y z
N MET A 1 -45.69 46.00 26.03
CA MET A 1 -45.54 44.55 25.70
C MET A 1 -44.23 44.35 24.99
N LYS A 2 -43.22 43.71 25.64
CA LYS A 2 -41.90 43.44 25.10
C LYS A 2 -41.86 41.98 24.62
N HIS A 3 -41.85 41.75 23.31
CA HIS A 3 -41.57 40.42 22.77
C HIS A 3 -40.10 40.06 22.93
N ARG A 4 -39.81 39.06 23.75
CA ARG A 4 -38.50 38.39 23.81
C ARG A 4 -38.48 37.29 22.78
N SER A 5 -37.71 37.53 21.69
CA SER A 5 -37.39 36.52 20.68
C SER A 5 -36.34 35.58 21.28
N HIS A 6 -36.69 34.30 21.48
CA HIS A 6 -35.76 33.26 21.87
C HIS A 6 -35.11 32.73 20.62
N PHE A 7 -33.84 33.08 20.39
CA PHE A 7 -33.00 32.52 19.36
C PHE A 7 -32.51 31.16 19.85
N VAL A 8 -33.10 30.08 19.34
CA VAL A 8 -32.62 28.73 19.61
C VAL A 8 -31.46 28.46 18.66
N LEU A 9 -30.24 28.50 19.17
CA LEU A 9 -29.03 28.14 18.44
C LEU A 9 -28.98 26.62 18.35
N PHE A 10 -29.32 26.08 17.19
CA PHE A 10 -29.08 24.66 16.86
C PHE A 10 -27.59 24.46 16.62
N LEU A 11 -26.89 23.97 17.64
CA LEU A 11 -25.52 23.50 17.53
C LEU A 11 -25.55 22.14 16.80
N VAL A 12 -25.38 22.17 15.49
CA VAL A 12 -25.16 20.95 14.70
C VAL A 12 -23.72 20.48 14.99
N VAL A 13 -23.59 19.60 15.97
CA VAL A 13 -22.35 18.85 16.19
C VAL A 13 -22.25 17.85 15.04
N LEU A 14 -21.49 18.20 14.01
CA LEU A 14 -21.02 17.26 13.02
C LEU A 14 -20.05 16.30 13.73
N LEU A 15 -20.60 15.22 14.26
CA LEU A 15 -19.84 14.04 14.63
C LEU A 15 -19.27 13.44 13.33
N SER A 16 -18.11 13.93 12.93
CA SER A 16 -17.24 13.20 12.01
C SER A 16 -16.78 11.95 12.76
N SER A 17 -17.65 10.95 12.84
CA SER A 17 -17.25 9.58 13.18
C SER A 17 -16.37 9.08 12.03
N GLY A 18 -15.09 9.46 12.07
CA GLY A 18 -14.09 8.93 11.18
C GLY A 18 -14.05 7.42 11.38
N LEU A 19 -14.04 6.70 10.31
CA LEU A 19 -13.66 5.27 10.22
C LEU A 19 -12.21 5.02 10.72
N ARG A 20 -11.81 5.72 11.80
CA ARG A 20 -10.51 5.54 12.44
C ARG A 20 -10.54 4.23 13.22
N GLY A 21 -10.46 3.10 12.53
CA GLY A 21 -10.33 1.82 13.21
C GLY A 21 -10.66 0.59 12.37
N GLU A 22 -11.50 0.71 11.35
CA GLU A 22 -11.96 -0.47 10.61
C GLU A 22 -11.13 -0.78 9.36
N LEU A 23 -10.70 0.22 8.61
CA LEU A 23 -10.03 0.05 7.33
C LEU A 23 -8.73 0.87 7.26
N GLU A 24 -7.67 0.24 6.80
CA GLU A 24 -6.34 0.82 6.59
C GLU A 24 -6.00 0.82 5.09
N PHE A 25 -5.51 1.94 4.56
CA PHE A 25 -4.89 1.99 3.25
C PHE A 25 -3.41 1.62 3.40
N SER A 26 -3.07 0.36 3.05
CA SER A 26 -1.77 -0.23 3.39
C SER A 26 -0.71 -0.01 2.34
N ALA A 27 -1.09 -0.01 1.05
CA ALA A 27 -0.15 0.17 -0.06
C ALA A 27 -0.85 0.60 -1.34
N PHE A 28 -0.07 1.19 -2.25
CA PHE A 28 -0.48 1.36 -3.65
C PHE A 28 0.69 1.12 -4.59
N VAL A 29 0.38 0.72 -5.82
CA VAL A 29 1.34 0.53 -6.90
C VAL A 29 0.87 1.30 -8.11
N VAL A 30 1.74 2.13 -8.66
CA VAL A 30 1.48 2.84 -9.91
C VAL A 30 2.21 2.11 -11.02
N LEU A 31 1.47 1.51 -11.92
CA LEU A 31 1.96 0.91 -13.16
C LEU A 31 1.77 1.91 -14.31
N GLN A 32 2.39 1.65 -15.48
CA GLN A 32 2.29 2.56 -16.62
C GLN A 32 0.85 2.86 -17.06
N LYS A 33 -0.08 1.92 -16.87
CA LYS A 33 -1.48 2.04 -17.35
C LYS A 33 -2.53 1.82 -16.27
N SER A 34 -2.13 1.56 -15.02
CA SER A 34 -3.07 1.27 -13.93
C SER A 34 -2.50 1.65 -12.58
N GLU A 35 -3.39 1.91 -11.66
CA GLU A 35 -3.09 2.11 -10.25
C GLU A 35 -3.77 0.99 -9.48
N LEU A 36 -3.03 0.34 -8.60
CA LEU A 36 -3.50 -0.77 -7.79
C LEU A 36 -3.36 -0.42 -6.32
N PHE A 37 -4.36 -0.79 -5.53
CA PHE A 37 -4.48 -0.39 -4.14
C PHE A 37 -4.65 -1.61 -3.25
N VAL A 38 -4.08 -1.55 -2.04
CA VAL A 38 -4.24 -2.58 -1.01
C VAL A 38 -4.88 -1.97 0.21
N LEU A 39 -6.01 -2.52 0.60
CA LEU A 39 -6.72 -2.18 1.82
C LEU A 39 -6.59 -3.32 2.83
N ARG A 40 -6.56 -3.01 4.12
CA ARG A 40 -6.59 -3.97 5.21
C ARG A 40 -7.77 -3.66 6.11
N ASP A 41 -8.59 -4.67 6.34
CA ASP A 41 -9.61 -4.65 7.37
C ASP A 41 -8.95 -5.02 8.70
N LEU A 42 -8.96 -4.09 9.65
CA LEU A 42 -8.32 -4.28 10.94
C LEU A 42 -9.17 -5.10 11.92
N GLU A 43 -10.48 -5.17 11.71
CA GLU A 43 -11.37 -5.96 12.55
C GLU A 43 -11.29 -7.44 12.20
N GLN A 44 -11.21 -7.75 10.90
CA GLN A 44 -11.14 -9.13 10.42
C GLN A 44 -9.70 -9.60 10.20
N ASP A 45 -8.70 -8.71 10.39
CA ASP A 45 -7.28 -8.95 10.10
C ASP A 45 -7.06 -9.50 8.67
N GLN A 46 -7.84 -9.00 7.71
CA GLN A 46 -7.77 -9.41 6.32
C GLN A 46 -7.22 -8.29 5.45
N THR A 47 -6.36 -8.67 4.52
CA THR A 47 -5.81 -7.76 3.51
C THR A 47 -6.48 -8.05 2.18
N SER A 48 -6.91 -7.01 1.47
CA SER A 48 -7.43 -7.16 0.12
C SER A 48 -6.34 -7.71 -0.80
N GLY A 49 -6.72 -8.37 -1.87
CA GLY A 49 -5.88 -8.43 -3.06
C GLY A 49 -5.68 -7.01 -3.63
N PHE A 50 -5.14 -6.96 -4.86
CA PHE A 50 -5.01 -5.68 -5.55
C PHE A 50 -6.35 -5.24 -6.09
N LEU A 51 -6.73 -4.03 -5.69
CA LEU A 51 -7.96 -3.41 -6.10
C LEU A 51 -7.66 -2.32 -7.13
N ASN A 52 -8.44 -2.28 -8.19
CA ASN A 52 -8.55 -1.12 -9.07
C ASN A 52 -9.62 -0.17 -8.55
N LEU A 53 -9.62 1.08 -9.04
CA LEU A 53 -10.75 1.97 -8.83
C LEU A 53 -12.04 1.33 -9.33
N GLY A 54 -13.11 1.46 -8.57
CA GLY A 54 -14.40 0.82 -8.80
C GLY A 54 -14.57 -0.57 -8.19
N GLN A 55 -13.50 -1.23 -7.76
CA GLN A 55 -13.58 -2.52 -7.06
C GLN A 55 -13.89 -2.34 -5.57
N SER A 56 -14.43 -3.40 -4.97
CA SER A 56 -14.87 -3.38 -3.56
C SER A 56 -14.13 -4.42 -2.72
N PHE A 57 -13.94 -4.08 -1.45
CA PHE A 57 -13.41 -4.95 -0.40
C PHE A 57 -14.21 -4.75 0.89
N HIS A 58 -14.79 -5.78 1.44
CA HIS A 58 -15.64 -5.79 2.65
C HIS A 58 -16.73 -4.68 2.66
N GLY A 59 -17.38 -4.47 1.50
CA GLY A 59 -18.43 -3.46 1.35
C GLY A 59 -17.92 -2.03 1.10
N TYR A 60 -16.62 -1.81 1.08
CA TYR A 60 -15.99 -0.54 0.69
C TYR A 60 -15.63 -0.55 -0.78
N THR A 61 -16.15 0.38 -1.55
CA THR A 61 -15.83 0.55 -2.98
C THR A 61 -14.81 1.66 -3.15
N LEU A 62 -13.70 1.38 -3.81
CA LEU A 62 -12.67 2.36 -4.16
C LEU A 62 -13.20 3.33 -5.21
N LYS A 63 -13.29 4.62 -4.91
CA LYS A 63 -13.85 5.65 -5.81
C LYS A 63 -12.79 6.46 -6.52
N SER A 64 -11.78 6.92 -5.80
CA SER A 64 -10.75 7.79 -6.34
C SER A 64 -9.46 7.71 -5.52
N PHE A 65 -8.37 8.20 -6.10
CA PHE A 65 -7.08 8.32 -5.45
C PHE A 65 -6.47 9.70 -5.71
N ASP A 66 -6.13 10.40 -4.65
CA ASP A 66 -5.31 11.61 -4.70
C ASP A 66 -3.85 11.24 -4.45
N LYS A 67 -3.07 11.19 -5.52
CA LYS A 67 -1.67 10.79 -5.49
C LYS A 67 -0.78 11.78 -4.72
N ASN A 68 -1.12 13.07 -4.73
CA ASN A 68 -0.31 14.08 -4.05
C ASN A 68 -0.49 14.04 -2.54
N ARG A 69 -1.71 13.72 -2.10
CA ARG A 69 -2.06 13.58 -0.67
C ARG A 69 -1.91 12.15 -0.17
N GLU A 70 -1.69 11.18 -1.07
CA GLU A 70 -1.71 9.74 -0.79
C GLU A 70 -2.99 9.30 -0.05
N VAL A 71 -4.13 9.73 -0.58
CA VAL A 71 -5.45 9.49 0.00
C VAL A 71 -6.31 8.74 -1.00
N VAL A 72 -6.88 7.62 -0.58
CA VAL A 72 -7.97 6.97 -1.31
C VAL A 72 -9.31 7.41 -0.76
N THR A 73 -10.29 7.62 -1.66
CA THR A 73 -11.68 7.77 -1.28
C THR A 73 -12.37 6.43 -1.48
N VAL A 74 -12.97 5.91 -0.43
CA VAL A 74 -13.81 4.70 -0.46
C VAL A 74 -15.24 5.06 -0.13
N GLN A 75 -16.21 4.32 -0.69
CA GLN A 75 -17.62 4.48 -0.41
C GLN A 75 -18.17 3.23 0.29
N LYS A 76 -18.90 3.43 1.39
CA LYS A 76 -19.69 2.40 2.08
C LYS A 76 -21.07 2.97 2.42
N ASP A 77 -22.12 2.23 2.14
CA ASP A 77 -23.52 2.62 2.42
C ASP A 77 -23.86 4.02 1.87
N GLY A 78 -23.38 4.34 0.67
CA GLY A 78 -23.61 5.63 0.00
C GLY A 78 -22.84 6.81 0.57
N ARG A 79 -21.95 6.61 1.56
CA ARG A 79 -21.11 7.65 2.17
C ARG A 79 -19.67 7.48 1.74
N ASP A 80 -19.03 8.59 1.43
CA ASP A 80 -17.61 8.62 1.05
C ASP A 80 -16.74 8.88 2.28
N PHE A 81 -15.59 8.18 2.32
CA PHE A 81 -14.59 8.28 3.37
C PHE A 81 -13.20 8.43 2.75
N GLU A 82 -12.43 9.38 3.24
CA GLU A 82 -11.04 9.53 2.88
C GLU A 82 -10.14 8.71 3.83
N ILE A 83 -9.31 7.84 3.28
CA ILE A 83 -8.33 7.06 4.02
C ILE A 83 -6.95 7.41 3.48
N ARG A 84 -6.10 7.94 4.35
CA ARG A 84 -4.71 8.24 4.01
C ARG A 84 -3.88 6.97 4.03
N LEU A 85 -2.87 6.90 3.17
CA LEU A 85 -1.88 5.84 3.22
C LEU A 85 -1.31 5.76 4.64
N LYS A 86 -1.22 4.55 5.17
CA LYS A 86 -0.63 4.27 6.47
C LYS A 86 0.73 4.94 6.60
N GLU A 87 0.89 5.75 7.61
CA GLU A 87 2.20 6.28 7.99
C GLU A 87 2.95 5.21 8.78
N SER A 88 4.23 5.02 8.46
CA SER A 88 5.07 4.14 9.26
C SER A 88 5.12 4.65 10.71
N LYS A 89 4.96 3.75 11.68
CA LYS A 89 5.13 4.06 13.10
C LYS A 89 6.56 4.46 13.46
N VAL A 90 7.51 4.21 12.57
CA VAL A 90 8.92 4.60 12.70
C VAL A 90 9.12 5.97 12.05
N LYS A 91 9.62 6.94 12.79
CA LYS A 91 9.74 8.37 12.39
C LYS A 91 10.45 8.61 11.05
N ASP A 92 11.31 7.67 10.60
CA ASP A 92 12.05 7.71 9.33
C ASP A 92 11.68 6.52 8.44
N GLY A 93 10.44 6.05 8.53
CA GLY A 93 10.09 4.71 8.12
C GLY A 93 9.62 4.53 6.69
N LYS A 94 9.32 5.62 5.96
CA LYS A 94 8.80 5.52 4.59
C LYS A 94 9.92 5.70 3.58
N LEU A 95 9.99 4.79 2.62
CA LEU A 95 10.90 4.84 1.50
C LEU A 95 10.10 4.67 0.21
N THR A 96 10.05 5.68 -0.63
CA THR A 96 9.46 5.56 -1.96
C THR A 96 10.51 5.02 -2.92
N VAL A 97 10.20 3.95 -3.61
CA VAL A 97 11.10 3.36 -4.61
C VAL A 97 10.39 3.25 -5.96
N ALA A 98 11.14 3.42 -7.03
CA ALA A 98 10.67 3.18 -8.38
C ALA A 98 11.63 2.24 -9.11
N GLY A 99 11.10 1.38 -9.97
CA GLY A 99 11.96 0.43 -10.68
C GLY A 99 11.20 -0.58 -11.51
N MET A 100 11.82 -1.73 -11.66
CA MET A 100 11.30 -2.87 -12.43
C MET A 100 11.24 -4.10 -11.56
N VAL A 101 10.27 -4.94 -11.81
CA VAL A 101 10.18 -6.28 -11.21
C VAL A 101 9.92 -7.28 -12.34
N SER A 102 10.62 -8.41 -12.31
CA SER A 102 10.44 -9.51 -13.25
C SER A 102 10.14 -10.81 -12.51
N ALA A 103 9.25 -11.61 -13.05
CA ALA A 103 8.95 -12.94 -12.53
C ALA A 103 8.39 -13.82 -13.65
N LEU A 104 8.69 -15.09 -13.59
CA LEU A 104 8.18 -16.20 -14.40
C LEU A 104 7.84 -15.85 -15.88
N ASN A 105 8.45 -16.49 -16.81
CA ASN A 105 8.21 -16.32 -18.25
C ASN A 105 8.54 -14.94 -18.83
N GLY A 106 9.48 -14.21 -18.21
CA GLY A 106 9.90 -12.91 -18.71
C GLY A 106 8.84 -11.80 -18.55
N GLN A 107 7.78 -12.02 -17.78
CA GLN A 107 6.86 -10.95 -17.42
C GLN A 107 7.61 -9.89 -16.61
N LYS A 108 7.59 -8.66 -17.11
CA LYS A 108 8.22 -7.52 -16.46
C LYS A 108 7.17 -6.48 -16.10
N ALA A 109 7.18 -6.05 -14.85
CA ALA A 109 6.45 -4.87 -14.43
C ALA A 109 7.42 -3.68 -14.44
N GLU A 110 7.37 -2.87 -15.50
CA GLU A 110 8.19 -1.66 -15.64
C GLU A 110 7.46 -0.45 -15.07
N GLY A 111 8.23 0.51 -14.54
CA GLY A 111 7.68 1.74 -13.99
C GLY A 111 6.90 1.55 -12.69
N VAL A 112 7.19 0.50 -11.95
CA VAL A 112 6.62 0.25 -10.62
C VAL A 112 7.11 1.32 -9.64
N ARG A 113 6.19 2.01 -8.98
CA ARG A 113 6.50 2.90 -7.87
C ARG A 113 5.80 2.36 -6.62
N VAL A 114 6.57 2.13 -5.56
CA VAL A 114 6.09 1.52 -4.33
C VAL A 114 6.57 2.33 -3.13
N SER A 115 5.69 2.52 -2.15
CA SER A 115 6.09 2.97 -0.82
C SER A 115 6.40 1.76 0.05
N LEU A 116 7.65 1.66 0.48
CA LEU A 116 8.11 0.65 1.43
C LEU A 116 8.20 1.28 2.82
N PHE A 117 7.82 0.54 3.83
CA PHE A 117 7.92 0.97 5.24
C PHE A 117 9.02 0.16 5.93
N ILE A 118 9.98 0.85 6.57
CA ILE A 118 11.10 0.21 7.25
C ILE A 118 10.57 -0.65 8.40
N GLY A 119 10.93 -1.93 8.40
CA GLY A 119 10.47 -2.91 9.38
C GLY A 119 9.13 -3.56 9.07
N GLU A 120 8.45 -3.16 7.96
CA GLU A 120 7.16 -3.71 7.58
C GLU A 120 7.24 -4.44 6.24
N GLU A 121 6.46 -5.50 6.09
CA GLU A 121 6.32 -6.22 4.84
C GLU A 121 5.41 -5.44 3.88
N SER A 122 5.91 -5.17 2.68
CA SER A 122 5.16 -4.55 1.59
C SER A 122 4.99 -5.56 0.46
N VAL A 123 3.78 -5.76 -0.02
CA VAL A 123 3.48 -6.74 -1.07
C VAL A 123 3.23 -6.02 -2.39
N ILE A 124 3.96 -6.43 -3.42
CA ILE A 124 3.88 -5.90 -4.78
C ILE A 124 3.35 -7.00 -5.68
N PRO A 125 2.23 -6.82 -6.36
CA PRO A 125 1.74 -7.78 -7.33
C PRO A 125 2.56 -7.71 -8.61
N LEU A 126 2.75 -8.83 -9.20
CA LEU A 126 3.35 -8.94 -10.53
C LEU A 126 2.32 -9.46 -11.53
N SER A 127 1.44 -10.34 -11.07
CA SER A 127 0.29 -10.88 -11.80
C SER A 127 -0.75 -11.42 -10.82
N GLU A 128 -1.84 -11.98 -11.31
CA GLU A 128 -2.85 -12.66 -10.49
C GLU A 128 -2.26 -13.84 -9.70
N SER A 129 -1.19 -14.45 -10.25
CA SER A 129 -0.57 -15.66 -9.68
C SER A 129 0.82 -15.43 -9.07
N VAL A 130 1.38 -14.22 -9.11
CA VAL A 130 2.73 -13.95 -8.60
C VAL A 130 2.77 -12.64 -7.83
N ARG A 131 3.38 -12.69 -6.64
CA ARG A 131 3.62 -11.53 -5.77
C ARG A 131 5.08 -11.43 -5.39
N LEU A 132 5.57 -10.22 -5.19
CA LEU A 132 6.83 -9.90 -4.53
C LEU A 132 6.53 -9.24 -3.20
N SER A 133 6.99 -9.82 -2.11
CA SER A 133 6.98 -9.20 -0.79
C SER A 133 8.36 -8.64 -0.49
N ILE A 134 8.46 -7.42 0.03
CA ILE A 134 9.73 -6.80 0.43
C ILE A 134 9.60 -6.22 1.83
N THR A 135 10.58 -6.53 2.69
CA THR A 135 10.71 -5.97 4.04
C THR A 135 12.05 -5.23 4.14
N PRO A 136 12.07 -3.89 4.08
CA PRO A 136 13.27 -3.13 4.33
C PRO A 136 13.54 -3.05 5.83
N THR A 137 14.80 -3.23 6.23
CA THR A 137 15.25 -3.07 7.62
C THR A 137 16.58 -2.30 7.65
N ARG A 138 16.89 -1.61 8.75
CA ARG A 138 18.22 -1.02 8.97
C ARG A 138 19.12 -2.05 9.62
N THR A 139 20.36 -2.16 9.12
CA THR A 139 21.41 -2.94 9.80
C THR A 139 22.03 -2.11 10.94
N ALA A 140 22.80 -2.75 11.81
CA ALA A 140 23.52 -2.06 12.89
C ALA A 140 24.50 -1.01 12.36
N GLU A 141 25.06 -1.23 11.17
CA GLU A 141 25.99 -0.31 10.47
C GLU A 141 25.25 0.83 9.74
N GLY A 142 23.91 0.90 9.84
CA GLY A 142 23.13 1.95 9.21
C GLY A 142 22.79 1.71 7.72
N HIS A 143 23.17 0.56 7.15
CA HIS A 143 22.78 0.17 5.80
C HIS A 143 21.31 -0.25 5.76
N MET A 144 20.74 -0.32 4.55
CA MET A 144 19.41 -0.84 4.30
C MET A 144 19.50 -2.29 3.82
N LYS A 145 18.86 -3.22 4.53
CA LYS A 145 18.66 -4.60 4.09
C LYS A 145 17.25 -4.73 3.55
N TYR A 146 17.12 -5.20 2.33
CA TYR A 146 15.85 -5.50 1.67
C TYR A 146 15.71 -7.02 1.59
N ALA A 147 14.95 -7.62 2.51
CA ALA A 147 14.59 -9.02 2.44
C ALA A 147 13.32 -9.16 1.60
N ALA A 148 13.34 -10.05 0.60
CA ALA A 148 12.21 -10.23 -0.28
C ALA A 148 11.76 -11.69 -0.32
N LYS A 149 10.51 -11.90 -0.76
CA LYS A 149 9.94 -13.22 -1.06
C LYS A 149 9.20 -13.13 -2.40
N PHE A 150 9.50 -14.02 -3.32
CA PHE A 150 8.64 -14.26 -4.48
C PHE A 150 7.64 -15.35 -4.09
N ILE A 151 6.37 -15.05 -4.31
CA ILE A 151 5.24 -15.90 -3.89
C ILE A 151 4.43 -16.22 -5.13
N THR A 152 4.24 -17.50 -5.44
CA THR A 152 3.30 -17.95 -6.46
C THR A 152 1.99 -18.38 -5.84
N ILE A 153 0.89 -18.15 -6.55
CA ILE A 153 -0.46 -18.54 -6.15
C ILE A 153 -0.97 -19.54 -7.17
N THR A 154 -1.24 -20.76 -6.72
CA THR A 154 -1.80 -21.83 -7.54
C THR A 154 -3.01 -22.40 -6.82
N GLU A 155 -4.17 -22.41 -7.46
CA GLU A 155 -5.44 -22.89 -6.88
C GLU A 155 -5.76 -22.24 -5.52
N GLY A 156 -5.47 -20.93 -5.39
CA GLY A 156 -5.68 -20.17 -4.15
C GLY A 156 -4.69 -20.45 -3.03
N LYS A 157 -3.67 -21.30 -3.27
CA LYS A 157 -2.61 -21.61 -2.30
C LYS A 157 -1.35 -20.81 -2.62
N GLU A 158 -0.83 -20.14 -1.61
CA GLU A 158 0.43 -19.41 -1.71
C GLU A 158 1.62 -20.34 -1.46
N LYS A 159 2.65 -20.19 -2.29
CA LYS A 159 3.93 -20.87 -2.16
C LYS A 159 5.07 -19.88 -2.32
N VAL A 160 5.93 -19.76 -1.32
CA VAL A 160 7.18 -19.00 -1.44
C VAL A 160 8.15 -19.81 -2.29
N VAL A 161 8.61 -19.22 -3.40
CA VAL A 161 9.51 -19.89 -4.35
C VAL A 161 10.94 -19.39 -4.24
N LEU A 162 11.15 -18.17 -3.75
CA LEU A 162 12.47 -17.58 -3.60
C LEU A 162 12.47 -16.54 -2.47
N CYS A 163 13.58 -16.49 -1.69
CA CYS A 163 13.76 -15.54 -0.59
C CYS A 163 15.10 -14.79 -0.72
N PRO A 164 15.26 -13.88 -1.70
CA PRO A 164 16.49 -13.12 -1.83
C PRO A 164 16.59 -12.01 -0.77
N ALA A 165 17.81 -11.58 -0.47
CA ALA A 165 18.06 -10.40 0.30
C ALA A 165 19.25 -9.62 -0.27
N VAL A 166 19.18 -8.30 -0.21
CA VAL A 166 20.27 -7.40 -0.60
C VAL A 166 20.50 -6.36 0.47
N VAL A 167 21.75 -5.96 0.64
CA VAL A 167 22.13 -4.83 1.51
C VAL A 167 22.70 -3.72 0.63
N ALA A 168 22.20 -2.52 0.81
CA ALA A 168 22.62 -1.33 0.07
C ALA A 168 22.82 -0.13 1.01
N LEU A 169 23.59 0.85 0.57
CA LEU A 169 23.68 2.13 1.26
C LEU A 169 22.31 2.84 1.22
N PRO A 170 21.94 3.60 2.26
CA PRO A 170 20.75 4.41 2.24
C PRO A 170 20.71 5.32 0.99
N GLY A 171 19.58 5.33 0.31
CA GLY A 171 19.40 6.15 -0.91
C GLY A 171 20.02 5.58 -2.19
N SER A 172 20.77 4.47 -2.12
CA SER A 172 21.34 3.83 -3.30
C SER A 172 20.37 2.90 -4.00
N PRO A 173 20.42 2.78 -5.34
CA PRO A 173 19.71 1.74 -6.07
C PRO A 173 20.10 0.35 -5.58
N PHE A 174 19.17 -0.58 -5.66
CA PHE A 174 19.39 -1.96 -5.30
C PHE A 174 18.69 -2.90 -6.28
N ALA A 175 19.31 -4.04 -6.54
CA ALA A 175 18.80 -5.03 -7.47
C ALA A 175 19.09 -6.44 -6.96
N VAL A 176 18.22 -7.37 -7.32
CA VAL A 176 18.42 -8.81 -7.17
C VAL A 176 17.88 -9.48 -8.41
N GLU A 177 18.64 -10.45 -8.94
CA GLU A 177 18.23 -11.30 -10.04
C GLU A 177 18.65 -12.74 -9.73
N VAL A 178 17.69 -13.66 -9.74
CA VAL A 178 17.92 -15.10 -9.50
C VAL A 178 17.02 -15.90 -10.46
N GLY A 179 17.61 -16.45 -11.49
CA GLY A 179 16.87 -17.14 -12.55
C GLY A 179 15.90 -16.21 -13.26
N GLU A 180 14.62 -16.55 -13.26
CA GLU A 180 13.57 -15.75 -13.91
C GLU A 180 12.98 -14.66 -12.99
N TYR A 181 13.42 -14.60 -11.74
CA TYR A 181 12.93 -13.66 -10.73
C TYR A 181 13.93 -12.54 -10.53
N GLY A 182 13.45 -11.31 -10.54
CA GLY A 182 14.31 -10.18 -10.27
C GLY A 182 13.52 -8.95 -9.87
N TYR A 183 14.19 -8.05 -9.18
CA TYR A 183 13.72 -6.70 -8.96
C TYR A 183 14.89 -5.72 -8.95
N GLN A 184 14.60 -4.53 -9.44
CA GLN A 184 15.55 -3.41 -9.41
C GLN A 184 14.77 -2.16 -9.00
N PHE A 185 15.18 -1.52 -7.94
CA PHE A 185 14.58 -0.31 -7.44
C PHE A 185 15.60 0.78 -7.17
N ALA A 186 15.18 2.01 -7.36
CA ALA A 186 15.92 3.20 -6.95
C ALA A 186 15.05 4.02 -5.98
N PRO A 187 15.56 4.41 -4.81
CA PRO A 187 14.89 5.34 -3.93
C PRO A 187 14.60 6.64 -4.67
N GLN A 188 13.42 7.19 -4.43
CA GLN A 188 12.97 8.45 -5.00
C GLN A 188 13.03 9.53 -3.91
N PRO A 189 13.40 10.76 -4.26
CA PRO A 189 13.40 11.89 -3.33
C PRO A 189 12.02 12.22 -2.80
#